data_119039a4b64f32342427e4692ced8f2b
#
_entry.id   119039a4b64f32342427e4692ced8f2b
#
_cell.length_a   1.000
_cell.length_b   1.000
_cell.length_c   1.000
_cell.angle_alpha   90.00
_cell.angle_beta   90.00
_cell.angle_gamma   90.00
#
_symmetry.space_group_name_H-M   'P 1'
#
loop_
_entity.id
_entity.type
_entity.pdbx_description
1 polymer ?
#
loop_
_entity_poly.entity_id
_entity_poly.type
_entity_poly.pdbx_seq_one_letter_code
_entity_poly.pdbx_strand_id
1 'polypeptide(L)'
;FFGDLLGDIKPQIVLDHHPCTTVWHAELADIRPRYGAVSTMMTEYLLAARIRIPKFLYTALLYGIKTDTDNFARDASMEDISAYYLNYARANRELIRRIELNEIPRTYLKYFDYAYRRRIRHRDRVISFLGKVESADACVQVADFYLRLIDISFVIIAAIVKDKLVIVFRSDGYRRDCGAIAERAFGEVGKAGGHRSAARVEIPMETLEGLIGKEPSDEKIESFIVDRLHRRRTHDDG
;
A
#
# COMPACT_ATOMS: atom_id res chain seq x y z
N PHE A 1 5.79 -11.26 -5.63
CA PHE A 1 4.36 -10.88 -5.70
C PHE A 1 3.64 -11.45 -6.93
N PHE A 2 4.34 -11.68 -8.05
CA PHE A 2 3.75 -12.25 -9.27
C PHE A 2 4.10 -13.71 -9.51
N GLY A 3 5.08 -14.29 -8.80
CA GLY A 3 5.55 -15.65 -9.03
C GLY A 3 4.44 -16.71 -8.91
N ASP A 4 3.57 -16.56 -7.90
CA ASP A 4 2.44 -17.48 -7.67
C ASP A 4 1.30 -17.32 -8.69
N LEU A 5 1.20 -16.16 -9.36
CA LEU A 5 0.16 -15.87 -10.35
C LEU A 5 0.56 -16.24 -11.77
N LEU A 6 1.86 -16.20 -12.07
CA LEU A 6 2.37 -16.44 -13.42
C LEU A 6 2.67 -17.92 -13.69
N GLY A 7 2.81 -18.76 -12.64
CA GLY A 7 3.15 -20.16 -12.79
C GLY A 7 4.38 -20.35 -13.70
N ASP A 8 4.23 -21.16 -14.74
CA ASP A 8 5.30 -21.43 -15.73
C ASP A 8 5.39 -20.37 -16.85
N ILE A 9 4.64 -19.26 -16.77
CA ILE A 9 4.67 -18.20 -17.79
C ILE A 9 5.99 -17.45 -17.68
N LYS A 10 6.82 -17.54 -18.74
CA LYS A 10 8.04 -16.76 -18.87
C LYS A 10 7.72 -15.40 -19.50
N PRO A 11 8.03 -14.28 -18.82
CA PRO A 11 7.82 -12.97 -19.42
C PRO A 11 8.75 -12.77 -20.61
N GLN A 12 8.22 -12.21 -21.70
CA GLN A 12 9.04 -11.83 -22.84
C GLN A 12 9.79 -10.51 -22.60
N ILE A 13 9.16 -9.60 -21.88
CA ILE A 13 9.72 -8.28 -21.54
C ILE A 13 9.58 -8.06 -20.04
N VAL A 14 10.65 -7.61 -19.43
CA VAL A 14 10.69 -7.17 -18.02
C VAL A 14 11.23 -5.75 -17.97
N LEU A 15 10.45 -4.83 -17.46
CA LEU A 15 10.84 -3.45 -17.16
C LEU A 15 10.64 -3.21 -15.67
N ASP A 16 11.72 -2.87 -14.96
CA ASP A 16 11.64 -2.68 -13.50
C ASP A 16 12.60 -1.57 -13.04
N HIS A 17 12.24 -0.89 -11.98
CA HIS A 17 13.08 0.11 -11.32
C HIS A 17 13.51 -0.32 -9.91
N HIS A 18 13.12 -1.51 -9.45
CA HIS A 18 13.56 -2.00 -8.15
C HIS A 18 14.96 -2.64 -8.22
N PRO A 19 15.77 -2.56 -7.16
CA PRO A 19 16.95 -3.37 -7.04
C PRO A 19 16.59 -4.85 -7.10
N CYS A 20 16.99 -5.53 -8.16
CA CYS A 20 16.61 -6.92 -8.39
C CYS A 20 17.81 -7.83 -8.18
N THR A 21 17.65 -8.86 -7.34
CA THR A 21 18.61 -9.96 -7.18
C THR A 21 18.29 -11.15 -8.09
N THR A 22 17.12 -11.14 -8.73
CA THR A 22 16.64 -12.23 -9.57
C THR A 22 17.11 -12.04 -11.02
N VAL A 23 17.72 -13.06 -11.59
CA VAL A 23 18.02 -13.08 -13.02
C VAL A 23 16.74 -13.41 -13.79
N TRP A 24 16.23 -12.45 -14.55
CA TRP A 24 15.04 -12.66 -15.39
C TRP A 24 15.43 -13.30 -16.72
N HIS A 25 14.88 -14.47 -17.00
CA HIS A 25 15.01 -15.11 -18.33
C HIS A 25 13.92 -14.56 -19.27
N ALA A 26 14.13 -13.35 -19.77
CA ALA A 26 13.24 -12.65 -20.70
C ALA A 26 14.02 -12.29 -21.96
N GLU A 27 13.32 -12.09 -23.09
CA GLU A 27 13.94 -11.62 -24.35
C GLU A 27 14.50 -10.20 -24.20
N LEU A 28 13.81 -9.35 -23.42
CA LEU A 28 14.26 -8.04 -23.02
C LEU A 28 14.08 -7.87 -21.50
N ALA A 29 15.16 -7.60 -20.79
CA ALA A 29 15.13 -7.20 -19.39
C ALA A 29 15.85 -5.86 -19.24
N ASP A 30 15.12 -4.80 -18.91
CA ASP A 30 15.67 -3.47 -18.62
C ASP A 30 15.35 -3.12 -17.17
N ILE A 31 16.38 -3.18 -16.32
CA ILE A 31 16.28 -2.96 -14.87
C ILE A 31 17.08 -1.71 -14.54
N ARG A 32 16.42 -0.65 -14.08
CA ARG A 32 17.04 0.66 -13.78
C ARG A 32 16.80 1.13 -12.35
N PRO A 33 17.53 0.61 -11.36
CA PRO A 33 17.28 0.93 -9.93
C PRO A 33 17.49 2.40 -9.53
N ARG A 34 18.10 3.20 -10.39
CA ARG A 34 18.25 4.65 -10.16
C ARG A 34 17.02 5.46 -10.54
N TYR A 35 16.08 4.87 -11.28
CA TYR A 35 14.84 5.56 -11.66
C TYR A 35 13.81 5.41 -10.55
N GLY A 36 13.09 6.47 -10.28
CA GLY A 36 12.02 6.47 -9.28
C GLY A 36 10.72 5.83 -9.77
N ALA A 37 10.57 5.63 -11.09
CA ALA A 37 9.35 5.07 -11.67
C ALA A 37 9.57 4.35 -12.99
N VAL A 38 8.91 3.21 -13.20
CA VAL A 38 8.83 2.56 -14.52
C VAL A 38 8.17 3.47 -15.57
N SER A 39 7.27 4.36 -15.15
CA SER A 39 6.63 5.35 -16.03
C SER A 39 7.64 6.31 -16.68
N THR A 40 8.78 6.56 -16.04
CA THR A 40 9.91 7.30 -16.62
C THR A 40 10.52 6.53 -17.75
N MET A 41 10.84 5.25 -17.55
CA MET A 41 11.39 4.36 -18.59
C MET A 41 10.43 4.28 -19.78
N MET A 42 9.14 4.10 -19.54
CA MET A 42 8.11 4.06 -20.60
C MET A 42 8.04 5.38 -21.38
N THR A 43 8.18 6.52 -20.70
CA THR A 43 8.23 7.82 -21.38
C THR A 43 9.40 7.89 -22.33
N GLU A 44 10.59 7.46 -21.93
CA GLU A 44 11.78 7.41 -22.79
C GLU A 44 11.60 6.47 -23.99
N TYR A 45 11.08 5.25 -23.76
CA TYR A 45 10.80 4.31 -24.83
C TYR A 45 9.85 4.88 -25.88
N LEU A 46 8.74 5.48 -25.45
CA LEU A 46 7.76 6.05 -26.36
C LEU A 46 8.33 7.23 -27.17
N LEU A 47 9.17 8.06 -26.56
CA LEU A 47 9.87 9.15 -27.26
C LEU A 47 10.91 8.64 -28.25
N ALA A 48 11.72 7.67 -27.85
CA ALA A 48 12.73 7.06 -28.70
C ALA A 48 12.11 6.37 -29.93
N ALA A 49 10.98 5.69 -29.73
CA ALA A 49 10.21 5.07 -30.79
C ALA A 49 9.45 6.07 -31.68
N ARG A 50 9.46 7.36 -31.34
CA ARG A 50 8.72 8.43 -32.06
C ARG A 50 7.22 8.14 -32.21
N ILE A 51 6.64 7.42 -31.26
CA ILE A 51 5.21 7.09 -31.23
C ILE A 51 4.41 8.32 -30.82
N ARG A 52 3.30 8.57 -31.53
CA ARG A 52 2.36 9.61 -31.11
C ARG A 52 1.68 9.22 -29.80
N ILE A 53 2.05 9.88 -28.70
CA ILE A 53 1.51 9.63 -27.36
C ILE A 53 0.18 10.39 -27.21
N PRO A 54 -0.95 9.70 -26.96
CA PRO A 54 -2.23 10.35 -26.73
C PRO A 54 -2.28 11.00 -25.36
N LYS A 55 -3.15 12.02 -25.19
CA LYS A 55 -3.25 12.81 -23.95
C LYS A 55 -3.49 11.97 -22.69
N PHE A 56 -4.31 10.93 -22.79
CA PHE A 56 -4.60 10.06 -21.66
C PHE A 56 -3.37 9.28 -21.19
N LEU A 57 -2.49 8.87 -22.12
CA LEU A 57 -1.25 8.15 -21.77
C LEU A 57 -0.23 9.08 -21.11
N TYR A 58 -0.09 10.33 -21.59
CA TYR A 58 0.68 11.34 -20.85
C TYR A 58 0.16 11.53 -19.42
N THR A 59 -1.16 11.47 -19.23
CA THR A 59 -1.78 11.59 -17.92
C THR A 59 -1.46 10.39 -17.02
N ALA A 60 -1.55 9.18 -17.58
CA ALA A 60 -1.22 7.95 -16.84
C ALA A 60 0.27 7.89 -16.46
N LEU A 61 1.17 8.20 -17.39
CA LEU A 61 2.62 8.24 -17.13
C LEU A 61 2.97 9.28 -16.08
N LEU A 62 2.39 10.48 -16.17
CA LEU A 62 2.57 11.53 -15.16
C LEU A 62 2.11 11.07 -13.78
N TYR A 63 0.94 10.43 -13.69
CA TYR A 63 0.42 9.91 -12.42
C TYR A 63 1.31 8.80 -11.86
N GLY A 64 1.80 7.88 -12.70
CA GLY A 64 2.74 6.84 -12.29
C GLY A 64 4.03 7.41 -11.71
N ILE A 65 4.65 8.42 -12.37
CA ILE A 65 5.84 9.08 -11.82
C ILE A 65 5.52 9.70 -10.44
N LYS A 66 4.40 10.41 -10.32
CA LYS A 66 3.99 11.03 -9.05
C LYS A 66 3.81 10.03 -7.91
N THR A 67 3.17 8.89 -8.18
CA THR A 67 2.87 7.89 -7.16
C THR A 67 4.09 7.11 -6.71
N ASP A 68 4.92 6.68 -7.64
CA ASP A 68 6.11 5.89 -7.33
C ASP A 68 7.18 6.71 -6.60
N THR A 69 7.35 7.99 -6.98
CA THR A 69 8.29 8.92 -6.34
C THR A 69 7.72 9.62 -5.10
N ASP A 70 6.45 9.36 -4.75
CA ASP A 70 5.73 10.09 -3.69
C ASP A 70 5.84 11.61 -3.87
N ASN A 71 5.51 12.08 -5.06
CA ASN A 71 5.69 13.49 -5.46
C ASN A 71 7.12 14.02 -5.25
N PHE A 72 8.12 13.19 -5.57
CA PHE A 72 9.56 13.46 -5.37
C PHE A 72 10.00 13.54 -3.90
N ALA A 73 9.22 13.06 -2.97
CA ALA A 73 9.59 12.91 -1.57
C ALA A 73 10.44 11.64 -1.33
N ARG A 74 10.46 10.71 -2.28
CA ARG A 74 11.35 9.53 -2.32
C ARG A 74 12.45 9.74 -3.34
N ASP A 75 13.39 8.78 -3.37
CA ASP A 75 14.49 8.79 -4.33
C ASP A 75 13.95 8.93 -5.77
N ALA A 76 14.31 10.04 -6.41
CA ALA A 76 13.96 10.35 -7.78
C ALA A 76 15.21 10.84 -8.52
N SER A 77 15.35 10.41 -9.76
CA SER A 77 16.45 10.78 -10.64
C SER A 77 16.14 12.07 -11.41
N MET A 78 17.15 12.65 -12.07
CA MET A 78 16.95 13.77 -13.00
C MET A 78 16.12 13.37 -14.19
N GLU A 79 16.19 12.09 -14.58
CA GLU A 79 15.37 11.49 -15.63
C GLU A 79 13.89 11.49 -15.26
N ASP A 80 13.55 11.17 -13.98
CA ASP A 80 12.17 11.24 -13.50
C ASP A 80 11.62 12.67 -13.54
N ILE A 81 12.43 13.65 -13.13
CA ILE A 81 12.06 15.06 -13.19
C ILE A 81 11.82 15.48 -14.65
N SER A 82 12.70 15.11 -15.56
CA SER A 82 12.60 15.43 -16.98
C SER A 82 11.35 14.81 -17.62
N ALA A 83 11.11 13.53 -17.35
CA ALA A 83 9.93 12.81 -17.80
C ALA A 83 8.64 13.41 -17.21
N TYR A 84 8.68 13.81 -15.94
CA TYR A 84 7.55 14.49 -15.30
C TYR A 84 7.18 15.78 -16.04
N TYR A 85 8.12 16.68 -16.27
CA TYR A 85 7.83 17.96 -16.96
C TYR A 85 7.30 17.73 -18.38
N LEU A 86 7.85 16.78 -19.11
CA LEU A 86 7.41 16.45 -20.46
C LEU A 86 5.94 15.96 -20.45
N ASN A 87 5.63 15.03 -19.57
CA ASN A 87 4.28 14.48 -19.43
C ASN A 87 3.30 15.55 -18.89
N TYR A 88 3.71 16.35 -17.91
CA TYR A 88 2.90 17.42 -17.31
C TYR A 88 2.42 18.46 -18.34
N ALA A 89 3.28 18.85 -19.28
CA ALA A 89 2.94 19.81 -20.32
C ALA A 89 1.79 19.33 -21.24
N ARG A 90 1.56 18.01 -21.31
CA ARG A 90 0.64 17.38 -22.27
C ARG A 90 -0.52 16.61 -21.59
N ALA A 91 -0.41 16.34 -20.30
CA ALA A 91 -1.41 15.60 -19.52
C ALA A 91 -2.74 16.35 -19.33
N ASN A 92 -3.75 15.62 -18.95
CA ASN A 92 -4.99 16.18 -18.41
C ASN A 92 -4.85 16.44 -16.91
N ARG A 93 -4.44 17.65 -16.54
CA ARG A 93 -4.21 18.05 -15.14
C ARG A 93 -5.48 18.00 -14.29
N GLU A 94 -6.64 18.29 -14.89
CA GLU A 94 -7.92 18.18 -14.17
C GLU A 94 -8.23 16.72 -13.79
N LEU A 95 -7.94 15.78 -14.69
CA LEU A 95 -8.10 14.36 -14.39
C LEU A 95 -7.13 13.91 -13.27
N ILE A 96 -5.87 14.35 -13.31
CA ILE A 96 -4.90 14.09 -12.22
C ILE A 96 -5.46 14.61 -10.90
N ARG A 97 -5.90 15.88 -10.87
CA ARG A 97 -6.48 16.48 -9.67
C ARG A 97 -7.66 15.70 -9.13
N ARG A 98 -8.56 15.23 -9.99
CA ARG A 98 -9.72 14.39 -9.59
C ARG A 98 -9.28 13.06 -9.00
N ILE A 99 -8.28 12.40 -9.59
CA ILE A 99 -7.72 11.15 -9.07
C ILE A 99 -7.09 11.40 -7.69
N GLU A 100 -6.33 12.50 -7.54
CA GLU A 100 -5.63 12.84 -6.30
C GLU A 100 -6.56 13.31 -5.17
N LEU A 101 -7.70 13.90 -5.50
CA LEU A 101 -8.71 14.27 -4.49
C LEU A 101 -9.26 13.07 -3.74
N ASN A 102 -9.08 11.87 -4.30
CA ASN A 102 -9.44 10.60 -3.68
C ASN A 102 -10.83 10.67 -3.03
N GLU A 103 -11.86 10.86 -3.90
CA GLU A 103 -13.24 11.07 -3.45
C GLU A 103 -13.67 9.92 -2.53
N ILE A 104 -14.00 10.25 -1.30
CA ILE A 104 -14.45 9.29 -0.30
C ILE A 104 -15.95 9.06 -0.50
N PRO A 105 -16.42 7.83 -0.76
CA PRO A 105 -17.83 7.54 -0.84
C PRO A 105 -18.56 8.00 0.42
N ARG A 106 -19.68 8.69 0.26
CA ARG A 106 -20.47 9.19 1.39
C ARG A 106 -20.88 8.08 2.36
N THR A 107 -21.04 6.85 1.85
CA THR A 107 -21.31 5.65 2.64
C THR A 107 -20.18 5.30 3.61
N TYR A 108 -18.96 5.80 3.39
CA TYR A 108 -17.83 5.54 4.28
C TYR A 108 -17.84 6.39 5.55
N LEU A 109 -18.66 7.45 5.63
CA LEU A 109 -18.77 8.28 6.84
C LEU A 109 -19.10 7.46 8.09
N LYS A 110 -19.91 6.39 7.94
CA LYS A 110 -20.20 5.46 9.04
C LYS A 110 -18.94 4.79 9.60
N TYR A 111 -17.94 4.49 8.76
CA TYR A 111 -16.69 3.86 9.20
C TYR A 111 -15.78 4.83 9.93
N PHE A 112 -15.79 6.12 9.55
CA PHE A 112 -15.07 7.15 10.30
C PHE A 112 -15.67 7.36 11.69
N ASP A 113 -17.00 7.44 11.81
CA ASP A 113 -17.67 7.55 13.09
C ASP A 113 -17.40 6.32 13.96
N TYR A 114 -17.53 5.12 13.39
CA TYR A 114 -17.26 3.88 14.08
C TYR A 114 -15.81 3.80 14.58
N ALA A 115 -14.86 4.09 13.72
CA ALA A 115 -13.45 4.12 14.08
C ALA A 115 -13.17 5.16 15.17
N TYR A 116 -13.80 6.33 15.12
CA TYR A 116 -13.64 7.36 16.13
C TYR A 116 -14.12 6.91 17.51
N ARG A 117 -15.26 6.24 17.60
CA ARG A 117 -15.85 5.79 18.88
C ARG A 117 -15.09 4.62 19.49
N ARG A 118 -14.57 3.71 18.69
CA ARG A 118 -13.94 2.45 19.14
C ARG A 118 -12.43 2.41 18.99
N ARG A 119 -11.78 3.53 18.70
CA ARG A 119 -10.34 3.57 18.57
C ARG A 119 -9.62 3.27 19.89
N ILE A 120 -8.61 2.44 19.82
CA ILE A 120 -7.60 2.27 20.87
C ILE A 120 -6.47 3.23 20.54
N ARG A 121 -6.29 4.27 21.39
CA ARG A 121 -5.19 5.22 21.24
C ARG A 121 -4.12 4.96 22.29
N HIS A 122 -2.89 4.82 21.87
CA HIS A 122 -1.74 4.75 22.77
C HIS A 122 -0.62 5.63 22.22
N ARG A 123 -0.37 6.76 22.88
CA ARG A 123 0.63 7.78 22.44
C ARG A 123 0.33 8.24 21.01
N ASP A 124 1.24 7.94 20.06
CA ASP A 124 1.21 8.29 18.65
C ASP A 124 0.56 7.20 17.75
N ARG A 125 -0.14 6.24 18.35
CA ARG A 125 -0.73 5.09 17.63
C ARG A 125 -2.25 5.09 17.75
N VAL A 126 -2.88 4.69 16.65
CA VAL A 126 -4.33 4.42 16.60
C VAL A 126 -4.55 3.02 16.04
N ILE A 127 -5.34 2.23 16.74
CA ILE A 127 -5.80 0.92 16.29
C ILE A 127 -7.33 0.94 16.31
N SER A 128 -7.98 0.47 15.26
CA SER A 128 -9.43 0.31 15.23
C SER A 128 -9.85 -0.85 14.33
N PHE A 129 -10.92 -1.53 14.74
CA PHE A 129 -11.60 -2.54 13.95
C PHE A 129 -12.95 -1.98 13.48
N LEU A 130 -13.25 -2.04 12.18
CA LEU A 130 -14.44 -1.43 11.57
C LEU A 130 -15.65 -2.38 11.47
N GLY A 131 -15.52 -3.62 11.95
CA GLY A 131 -16.53 -4.65 11.70
C GLY A 131 -16.49 -5.14 10.25
N LYS A 132 -17.65 -5.50 9.69
CA LYS A 132 -17.77 -5.91 8.29
C LYS A 132 -17.85 -4.71 7.37
N VAL A 133 -17.05 -4.70 6.30
CA VAL A 133 -17.02 -3.63 5.29
C VAL A 133 -17.12 -4.22 3.88
N GLU A 134 -17.57 -3.42 2.92
CA GLU A 134 -17.74 -3.84 1.53
C GLU A 134 -16.40 -3.98 0.79
N SER A 135 -15.45 -3.11 1.08
CA SER A 135 -14.12 -3.07 0.46
C SER A 135 -13.03 -2.72 1.49
N ALA A 136 -11.84 -3.28 1.30
CA ALA A 136 -10.66 -2.92 2.07
C ALA A 136 -10.27 -1.44 1.93
N ASP A 137 -10.76 -0.75 0.90
CA ASP A 137 -10.53 0.68 0.68
C ASP A 137 -11.06 1.52 1.84
N ALA A 138 -12.13 1.06 2.52
CA ALA A 138 -12.61 1.71 3.73
C ALA A 138 -11.54 1.77 4.83
N CYS A 139 -10.77 0.68 5.02
CA CYS A 139 -9.67 0.65 5.98
C CYS A 139 -8.56 1.61 5.57
N VAL A 140 -8.23 1.67 4.27
CA VAL A 140 -7.22 2.58 3.72
C VAL A 140 -7.61 4.03 3.98
N GLN A 141 -8.84 4.42 3.61
CA GLN A 141 -9.32 5.79 3.77
C GLN A 141 -9.34 6.25 5.24
N VAL A 142 -9.80 5.38 6.13
CA VAL A 142 -9.81 5.68 7.57
C VAL A 142 -8.37 5.78 8.11
N ALA A 143 -7.47 4.89 7.68
CA ALA A 143 -6.07 4.92 8.11
C ALA A 143 -5.35 6.19 7.64
N ASP A 144 -5.52 6.56 6.37
CA ASP A 144 -4.92 7.77 5.79
C ASP A 144 -5.46 9.05 6.44
N PHE A 145 -6.75 9.06 6.82
CA PHE A 145 -7.33 10.15 7.59
C PHE A 145 -6.67 10.31 8.97
N TYR A 146 -6.56 9.21 9.72
CA TYR A 146 -5.94 9.26 11.06
C TYR A 146 -4.48 9.67 11.01
N LEU A 147 -3.74 9.26 9.98
CA LEU A 147 -2.33 9.63 9.83
C LEU A 147 -2.12 11.14 9.59
N ARG A 148 -3.15 11.86 9.15
CA ARG A 148 -3.12 13.34 9.01
C ARG A 148 -3.34 14.09 10.31
N LEU A 149 -3.75 13.42 11.37
CA LEU A 149 -3.92 14.05 12.68
C LEU A 149 -2.57 14.34 13.31
N ILE A 150 -2.46 15.51 13.94
CA ILE A 150 -1.27 15.87 14.72
C ILE A 150 -1.02 14.81 15.79
N ASP A 151 0.22 14.47 16.03
CA ASP A 151 0.68 13.49 17.02
C ASP A 151 0.33 12.01 16.72
N ILE A 152 -0.20 11.70 15.54
CA ILE A 152 -0.39 10.32 15.09
C ILE A 152 0.65 9.99 14.01
N SER A 153 1.50 9.01 14.29
CA SER A 153 2.53 8.55 13.35
C SER A 153 2.36 7.09 12.92
N PHE A 154 1.42 6.37 13.53
CA PHE A 154 1.18 4.96 13.22
C PHE A 154 -0.28 4.57 13.39
N VAL A 155 -0.86 4.03 12.35
CA VAL A 155 -2.29 3.68 12.29
C VAL A 155 -2.47 2.25 11.83
N ILE A 156 -3.35 1.52 12.51
CA ILE A 156 -3.72 0.16 12.16
C ILE A 156 -5.25 0.11 12.12
N ILE A 157 -5.79 -0.13 10.94
CA ILE A 157 -7.23 -0.28 10.75
C ILE A 157 -7.52 -1.67 10.20
N ALA A 158 -8.44 -2.35 10.85
CA ALA A 158 -8.83 -3.70 10.46
C ALA A 158 -10.34 -3.78 10.16
N ALA A 159 -10.72 -4.70 9.29
CA ALA A 159 -12.11 -5.01 9.00
C ALA A 159 -12.26 -6.43 8.45
N ILE A 160 -13.44 -7.00 8.54
CA ILE A 160 -13.83 -8.19 7.80
C ILE A 160 -14.29 -7.76 6.40
N VAL A 161 -13.61 -8.26 5.38
CA VAL A 161 -13.95 -8.08 3.96
C VAL A 161 -14.25 -9.45 3.39
N LYS A 162 -15.50 -9.71 3.04
CA LYS A 162 -15.97 -11.03 2.59
C LYS A 162 -15.64 -12.11 3.64
N ASP A 163 -14.71 -13.01 3.32
CA ASP A 163 -14.26 -14.16 4.08
C ASP A 163 -12.87 -14.00 4.72
N LYS A 164 -12.41 -12.73 4.86
CA LYS A 164 -11.07 -12.44 5.40
C LYS A 164 -11.09 -11.30 6.40
N LEU A 165 -10.26 -11.41 7.43
CA LEU A 165 -9.81 -10.26 8.20
C LEU A 165 -8.70 -9.55 7.42
N VAL A 166 -8.95 -8.30 7.05
CA VAL A 166 -7.97 -7.42 6.41
C VAL A 166 -7.48 -6.41 7.43
N ILE A 167 -6.16 -6.26 7.56
CA ILE A 167 -5.54 -5.28 8.46
C ILE A 167 -4.64 -4.38 7.62
N VAL A 168 -4.88 -3.08 7.66
CA VAL A 168 -4.12 -2.04 6.95
C VAL A 168 -3.27 -1.29 7.95
N PHE A 169 -1.99 -1.15 7.62
CA PHE A 169 -1.00 -0.39 8.37
C PHE A 169 -0.63 0.86 7.60
N ARG A 170 -0.49 1.97 8.31
CA ARG A 170 0.04 3.23 7.80
C ARG A 170 0.99 3.85 8.82
N SER A 171 2.08 4.43 8.34
CA SER A 171 3.01 5.18 9.17
C SER A 171 3.62 6.36 8.42
N ASP A 172 4.26 7.25 9.18
CA ASP A 172 5.05 8.35 8.64
C ASP A 172 6.30 7.89 7.84
N GLY A 173 6.61 6.59 7.87
CA GLY A 173 7.75 5.99 7.17
C GLY A 173 9.10 6.21 7.86
N TYR A 174 9.17 7.03 8.92
CA TYR A 174 10.44 7.37 9.59
C TYR A 174 10.73 6.47 10.80
N ARG A 175 9.77 6.35 11.70
CA ARG A 175 9.96 5.70 13.00
C ARG A 175 9.68 4.21 12.99
N ARG A 176 8.86 3.73 12.06
CA ARG A 176 8.39 2.34 12.02
C ARG A 176 8.36 1.82 10.61
N ASP A 177 8.64 0.54 10.50
CA ASP A 177 8.50 -0.21 9.26
C ASP A 177 7.22 -1.03 9.33
N CYS A 178 6.18 -0.57 8.58
CA CYS A 178 4.89 -1.26 8.53
C CYS A 178 5.02 -2.68 7.99
N GLY A 179 5.83 -2.89 6.94
CA GLY A 179 6.02 -4.20 6.33
C GLY A 179 6.62 -5.19 7.30
N ALA A 180 7.73 -4.82 7.95
CA ALA A 180 8.39 -5.65 8.95
C ALA A 180 7.50 -5.94 10.18
N ILE A 181 6.70 -4.95 10.63
CA ILE A 181 5.75 -5.15 11.73
C ILE A 181 4.63 -6.11 11.34
N ALA A 182 4.04 -5.91 10.15
CA ALA A 182 2.96 -6.76 9.65
C ALA A 182 3.41 -8.22 9.50
N GLU A 183 4.55 -8.43 8.85
CA GLU A 183 5.13 -9.78 8.64
C GLU A 183 5.43 -10.46 9.97
N ARG A 184 6.12 -9.78 10.88
CA ARG A 184 6.46 -10.33 12.19
C ARG A 184 5.24 -10.68 13.03
N ALA A 185 4.19 -9.84 13.00
CA ALA A 185 3.02 -10.04 13.85
C ALA A 185 2.03 -11.06 13.28
N PHE A 186 1.92 -11.15 11.95
CA PHE A 186 0.84 -11.88 11.30
C PHE A 186 1.29 -12.84 10.20
N GLY A 187 2.56 -12.86 9.78
CA GLY A 187 3.05 -13.69 8.68
C GLY A 187 2.84 -15.20 8.88
N GLU A 188 2.78 -15.65 10.14
CA GLU A 188 2.49 -17.07 10.47
C GLU A 188 1.01 -17.45 10.27
N VAL A 189 0.08 -16.49 10.27
CA VAL A 189 -1.37 -16.75 10.29
C VAL A 189 -2.09 -16.19 9.07
N GLY A 190 -1.41 -15.45 8.23
CA GLY A 190 -1.99 -14.84 7.03
C GLY A 190 -0.94 -14.32 6.07
N LYS A 191 -1.40 -13.85 4.91
CA LYS A 191 -0.53 -13.15 3.97
C LYS A 191 -0.26 -11.74 4.51
N ALA A 192 0.98 -11.44 4.82
CA ALA A 192 1.42 -10.15 5.34
C ALA A 192 2.54 -9.59 4.47
N GLY A 193 2.60 -8.26 4.30
CA GLY A 193 3.67 -7.62 3.56
C GLY A 193 3.40 -6.14 3.30
N GLY A 194 4.42 -5.45 2.79
CA GLY A 194 4.34 -4.03 2.48
C GLY A 194 5.71 -3.33 2.54
N HIS A 195 5.66 -2.01 2.67
CA HIS A 195 6.81 -1.11 2.74
C HIS A 195 6.84 -0.42 4.11
N ARG A 196 7.85 0.42 4.33
CA ARG A 196 7.99 1.15 5.60
C ARG A 196 6.76 1.98 5.97
N SER A 197 6.16 2.67 5.01
CA SER A 197 5.01 3.57 5.26
C SER A 197 3.64 2.89 5.19
N ALA A 198 3.54 1.72 4.56
CA ALA A 198 2.27 1.05 4.32
C ALA A 198 2.43 -0.47 4.25
N ALA A 199 1.53 -1.20 4.91
CA ALA A 199 1.47 -2.66 4.81
C ALA A 199 0.03 -3.17 4.88
N ARG A 200 -0.14 -4.41 4.46
CA ARG A 200 -1.43 -5.10 4.49
C ARG A 200 -1.25 -6.53 4.96
N VAL A 201 -2.24 -6.99 5.73
CA VAL A 201 -2.39 -8.37 6.17
C VAL A 201 -3.75 -8.89 5.75
N GLU A 202 -3.81 -10.12 5.29
CA GLU A 202 -5.05 -10.84 4.99
C GLU A 202 -5.04 -12.19 5.70
N ILE A 203 -6.00 -12.42 6.59
CA ILE A 203 -6.17 -13.67 7.33
C ILE A 203 -7.52 -14.27 6.94
N PRO A 204 -7.56 -15.50 6.37
CA PRO A 204 -8.83 -16.18 6.11
C PRO A 204 -9.65 -16.33 7.40
N MET A 205 -10.97 -16.16 7.32
CA MET A 205 -11.85 -16.28 8.50
C MET A 205 -11.75 -17.66 9.13
N GLU A 206 -11.61 -18.73 8.35
CA GLU A 206 -11.39 -20.10 8.85
C GLU A 206 -10.14 -20.18 9.76
N THR A 207 -9.03 -19.56 9.33
CA THR A 207 -7.80 -19.49 10.13
C THR A 207 -8.02 -18.67 11.40
N LEU A 208 -8.69 -17.52 11.30
CA LEU A 208 -9.00 -16.68 12.44
C LEU A 208 -9.87 -17.41 13.46
N GLU A 209 -10.93 -18.07 13.01
CA GLU A 209 -11.84 -18.86 13.87
C GLU A 209 -11.14 -20.02 14.55
N GLY A 210 -10.16 -20.64 13.88
CA GLY A 210 -9.31 -21.66 14.49
C GLY A 210 -8.46 -21.12 15.65
N LEU A 211 -8.11 -19.84 15.62
CA LEU A 211 -7.25 -19.20 16.62
C LEU A 211 -8.02 -18.62 17.79
N ILE A 212 -9.20 -18.01 17.55
CA ILE A 212 -9.93 -17.23 18.58
C ILE A 212 -11.37 -17.69 18.79
N GLY A 213 -11.76 -18.80 18.16
CA GLY A 213 -13.10 -19.42 18.28
C GLY A 213 -14.02 -19.04 17.12
N LYS A 214 -15.06 -19.88 16.93
CA LYS A 214 -16.07 -19.67 15.88
C LYS A 214 -16.83 -18.38 16.11
N GLU A 215 -17.18 -17.69 15.02
CA GLU A 215 -17.96 -16.45 15.03
C GLU A 215 -17.44 -15.44 16.08
N PRO A 216 -16.17 -15.02 16.01
CA PRO A 216 -15.60 -14.17 17.05
C PRO A 216 -16.28 -12.82 17.10
N SER A 217 -16.55 -12.32 18.30
CA SER A 217 -17.07 -10.97 18.49
C SER A 217 -16.02 -9.92 18.08
N ASP A 218 -16.47 -8.70 17.82
CA ASP A 218 -15.61 -7.58 17.49
C ASP A 218 -14.49 -7.38 18.54
N GLU A 219 -14.84 -7.50 19.82
CA GLU A 219 -13.90 -7.36 20.94
C GLU A 219 -12.80 -8.44 20.92
N LYS A 220 -13.16 -9.69 20.55
CA LYS A 220 -12.19 -10.76 20.42
C LYS A 220 -11.22 -10.53 19.28
N ILE A 221 -11.72 -9.98 18.16
CA ILE A 221 -10.88 -9.62 17.00
C ILE A 221 -9.95 -8.47 17.37
N GLU A 222 -10.46 -7.43 18.03
CA GLU A 222 -9.65 -6.30 18.50
C GLU A 222 -8.55 -6.78 19.46
N SER A 223 -8.88 -7.61 20.45
CA SER A 223 -7.91 -8.19 21.38
C SER A 223 -6.85 -9.03 20.65
N PHE A 224 -7.26 -9.87 19.70
CA PHE A 224 -6.33 -10.66 18.89
C PHE A 224 -5.32 -9.76 18.16
N ILE A 225 -5.79 -8.68 17.54
CA ILE A 225 -4.90 -7.75 16.81
C ILE A 225 -3.91 -7.10 17.78
N VAL A 226 -4.40 -6.59 18.90
CA VAL A 226 -3.58 -5.92 19.92
C VAL A 226 -2.54 -6.89 20.52
N ASP A 227 -2.95 -8.09 20.87
CA ASP A 227 -2.08 -9.12 21.46
C ASP A 227 -0.96 -9.53 20.49
N ARG A 228 -1.29 -9.72 19.21
CA ARG A 228 -0.29 -10.03 18.19
C ARG A 228 0.75 -8.94 18.03
N LEU A 229 0.36 -7.68 18.12
CA LEU A 229 1.26 -6.55 18.04
C LEU A 229 2.15 -6.40 19.29
N HIS A 230 1.73 -6.93 20.44
CA HIS A 230 2.47 -6.85 21.70
C HIS A 230 3.35 -8.08 22.00
N ARG A 231 2.98 -9.29 21.57
CA ARG A 231 3.59 -10.56 21.97
C ARG A 231 5.09 -10.73 21.69
N ARG A 232 5.73 -9.85 20.90
CA ARG A 232 7.18 -9.97 20.60
C ARG A 232 8.01 -8.76 21.03
N ARG A 233 7.57 -7.98 22.02
CA ARG A 233 8.45 -7.02 22.69
C ARG A 233 9.36 -7.63 23.76
N THR A 234 9.12 -8.87 24.16
CA THR A 234 9.81 -9.53 25.29
C THR A 234 11.07 -10.31 24.89
N HIS A 235 11.53 -10.26 23.64
CA HIS A 235 12.73 -10.99 23.19
C HIS A 235 13.86 -10.11 22.64
N ASP A 236 13.70 -8.78 22.56
CA ASP A 236 14.73 -7.87 22.04
C ASP A 236 15.34 -6.93 23.12
N ASP A 237 15.03 -7.13 24.41
CA ASP A 237 15.66 -6.43 25.54
C ASP A 237 16.49 -7.41 26.38
N GLY A 238 17.45 -8.11 25.72
CA GLY A 238 18.44 -8.94 26.35
C GLY A 238 19.82 -8.68 25.77
#